data_16fac726004f35cb505aca0c06a02def
#
_entry.id   16fac726004f35cb505aca0c06a02def
#
_cell.length_a   1.000
_cell.length_b   1.000
_cell.length_c   1.000
_cell.angle_alpha   90.00
_cell.angle_beta   90.00
_cell.angle_gamma   90.00
#
_symmetry.space_group_name_H-M   'P 1'
#
loop_
_entity.id
_entity.type
_entity.pdbx_description
1 polymer ?
#
loop_
_entity_poly.entity_id
_entity_poly.type
_entity_poly.pdbx_seq_one_letter_code
_entity_poly.pdbx_strand_id
1 'polypeptide(L)'
;IEFKTLCNPVEILGGEDGRVNGIKCVRMELGEPDASGRRRPIAIEGSEFVLDVDTVIMALGTSPNPLIRSTTPGLDTNRKGCLIVDENEMTTRNAVFAGGDAVTGAATVILAMGAGKKGADAIDAFLKK
;
A
#
# COMPACT_ATOMS: atom_id res chain seq x y z
N ILE A 1 -9.53 5.89 25.25
CA ILE A 1 -9.39 5.78 23.78
C ILE A 1 -10.52 4.88 23.29
N GLU A 2 -11.28 5.36 22.32
CA GLU A 2 -12.36 4.61 21.69
C GLU A 2 -11.84 4.00 20.37
N PHE A 3 -12.06 2.68 20.18
CA PHE A 3 -11.77 1.98 18.93
C PHE A 3 -13.07 1.74 18.14
N LYS A 4 -13.13 2.23 16.93
CA LYS A 4 -14.23 1.97 15.99
C LYS A 4 -13.71 1.07 14.86
N THR A 5 -13.99 -0.23 14.99
CA THR A 5 -13.70 -1.20 13.93
C THR A 5 -14.82 -1.23 12.91
N LEU A 6 -14.56 -1.79 11.73
CA LEU A 6 -15.54 -1.87 10.62
C LEU A 6 -16.16 -0.51 10.29
N CYS A 7 -15.31 0.51 10.24
CA CYS A 7 -15.63 1.84 9.77
C CYS A 7 -14.57 2.29 8.78
N ASN A 8 -14.97 2.96 7.72
CA ASN A 8 -14.06 3.53 6.74
C ASN A 8 -14.33 5.03 6.57
N PRO A 9 -13.31 5.89 6.67
CA PRO A 9 -13.47 7.31 6.40
C PRO A 9 -13.75 7.54 4.92
N VAL A 10 -14.68 8.43 4.61
CA VAL A 10 -15.05 8.80 3.24
C VAL A 10 -14.81 10.28 2.94
N GLU A 11 -14.86 11.14 3.98
CA GLU A 11 -14.70 12.58 3.82
C GLU A 11 -14.18 13.22 5.11
N ILE A 12 -13.26 14.16 4.99
CA ILE A 12 -12.86 15.03 6.11
C ILE A 12 -13.65 16.34 5.97
N LEU A 13 -14.40 16.68 7.00
CA LEU A 13 -15.24 17.85 7.01
C LEU A 13 -14.47 19.05 7.58
N GLY A 14 -14.59 20.19 6.91
CA GLY A 14 -13.97 21.45 7.32
C GLY A 14 -15.00 22.55 7.56
N GLY A 15 -14.68 23.44 8.48
CA GLY A 15 -15.45 24.67 8.72
C GLY A 15 -15.05 25.81 7.75
N GLU A 16 -15.78 26.91 7.80
CA GLU A 16 -15.49 28.12 7.00
C GLU A 16 -14.12 28.74 7.32
N ASP A 17 -13.58 28.46 8.51
CA ASP A 17 -12.26 28.87 8.97
C ASP A 17 -11.11 27.98 8.43
N GLY A 18 -11.41 26.97 7.59
CA GLY A 18 -10.46 26.03 7.03
C GLY A 18 -9.95 24.98 8.03
N ARG A 19 -10.51 24.90 9.23
CA ARG A 19 -10.16 23.86 10.21
C ARG A 19 -11.05 22.64 10.07
N VAL A 20 -10.49 21.48 10.44
CA VAL A 20 -11.28 20.27 10.55
C VAL A 20 -12.30 20.40 11.66
N ASN A 21 -13.55 20.01 11.40
CA ASN A 21 -14.62 19.96 12.38
C ASN A 21 -15.33 18.60 12.43
N GLY A 22 -14.93 17.66 11.58
CA GLY A 22 -15.49 16.33 11.60
C GLY A 22 -14.86 15.39 10.59
N ILE A 23 -15.18 14.11 10.71
CA ILE A 23 -14.88 13.08 9.73
C ILE A 23 -16.13 12.26 9.46
N LYS A 24 -16.50 12.17 8.19
CA LYS A 24 -17.61 11.33 7.74
C LYS A 24 -17.08 9.93 7.46
N CYS A 25 -17.72 8.93 8.05
CA CYS A 25 -17.38 7.53 7.93
C CYS A 25 -18.58 6.74 7.44
N VAL A 26 -18.31 5.57 6.85
CA VAL A 26 -19.33 4.56 6.50
C VAL A 26 -19.08 3.30 7.33
N ARG A 27 -20.15 2.63 7.75
CA ARG A 27 -20.04 1.33 8.43
C ARG A 27 -19.71 0.26 7.42
N MET A 28 -18.94 -0.73 7.86
CA MET A 28 -18.50 -1.85 7.05
C MET A 28 -19.04 -3.16 7.63
N GLU A 29 -19.24 -4.15 6.79
CA GLU A 29 -19.45 -5.55 7.19
C GLU A 29 -18.39 -6.44 6.54
N LEU A 30 -18.17 -7.61 7.12
CA LEU A 30 -17.21 -8.56 6.56
C LEU A 30 -17.89 -9.39 5.48
N GLY A 31 -17.39 -9.28 4.24
CA GLY A 31 -17.79 -10.10 3.11
C GLY A 31 -17.40 -11.57 3.26
N GLU A 32 -17.62 -12.35 2.21
CA GLU A 32 -17.23 -13.76 2.15
C GLU A 32 -15.70 -13.92 2.21
N PRO A 33 -15.17 -15.00 2.82
CA PRO A 33 -13.75 -15.28 2.85
C PRO A 33 -13.21 -15.55 1.45
N ASP A 34 -12.06 -14.96 1.13
CA ASP A 34 -11.32 -15.27 -0.09
C ASP A 34 -10.55 -16.60 0.05
N ALA A 35 -9.80 -17.01 -0.98
CA ALA A 35 -9.02 -18.26 -1.00
C ALA A 35 -7.98 -18.37 0.13
N SER A 36 -7.60 -17.25 0.77
CA SER A 36 -6.70 -17.22 1.93
C SER A 36 -7.46 -17.25 3.27
N GLY A 37 -8.79 -17.30 3.23
CA GLY A 37 -9.64 -17.21 4.41
C GLY A 37 -9.87 -15.78 4.90
N ARG A 38 -9.35 -14.76 4.22
CA ARG A 38 -9.52 -13.37 4.60
C ARG A 38 -10.86 -12.82 4.11
N ARG A 39 -11.60 -12.22 5.03
CA ARG A 39 -12.86 -11.54 4.74
C ARG A 39 -12.59 -10.05 4.51
N ARG A 40 -12.94 -9.54 3.33
CA ARG A 40 -12.79 -8.12 3.01
C ARG A 40 -13.95 -7.31 3.58
N PRO A 41 -13.68 -6.13 4.16
CA PRO A 41 -14.75 -5.22 4.55
C PRO A 41 -15.49 -4.70 3.30
N ILE A 42 -16.82 -4.69 3.38
CA ILE A 42 -17.74 -4.16 2.37
C ILE A 42 -18.53 -3.04 3.00
N ALA A 43 -18.67 -1.91 2.30
CA ALA A 43 -19.44 -0.78 2.81
C ALA A 43 -20.94 -1.12 2.85
N ILE A 44 -21.58 -0.79 3.96
CA ILE A 44 -23.04 -0.87 4.11
C ILE A 44 -23.61 0.43 3.54
N GLU A 45 -24.38 0.32 2.45
CA GLU A 45 -24.97 1.46 1.78
C GLU A 45 -25.92 2.23 2.71
N GLY A 46 -25.84 3.56 2.71
CA GLY A 46 -26.67 4.43 3.54
C GLY A 46 -26.35 4.40 5.03
N SER A 47 -25.19 3.89 5.43
CA SER A 47 -24.75 3.78 6.82
C SER A 47 -23.78 4.86 7.26
N GLU A 48 -23.69 5.94 6.49
CA GLU A 48 -22.78 7.05 6.77
C GLU A 48 -23.11 7.71 8.11
N PHE A 49 -22.08 8.11 8.82
CA PHE A 49 -22.19 8.86 10.07
C PHE A 49 -21.02 9.82 10.22
N VAL A 50 -21.19 10.84 11.02
CA VAL A 50 -20.16 11.85 11.29
C VAL A 50 -19.64 11.67 12.71
N LEU A 51 -18.33 11.82 12.85
CA LEU A 51 -17.65 11.98 14.14
C LEU A 51 -17.13 13.42 14.22
N ASP A 52 -17.47 14.11 15.30
CA ASP A 52 -16.96 15.44 15.59
C ASP A 52 -15.51 15.30 16.07
N VAL A 53 -14.59 15.84 15.30
CA VAL A 53 -13.15 15.84 15.57
C VAL A 53 -12.54 17.15 15.08
N ASP A 54 -11.50 17.61 15.75
CA ASP A 54 -10.73 18.81 15.37
C ASP A 54 -9.41 18.47 14.69
N THR A 55 -9.00 17.21 14.73
CA THR A 55 -7.75 16.72 14.16
C THR A 55 -7.94 15.33 13.58
N VAL A 56 -7.45 15.09 12.35
CA VAL A 56 -7.44 13.78 11.70
C VAL A 56 -6.01 13.41 11.30
N ILE A 57 -5.57 12.23 11.73
CA ILE A 57 -4.28 11.68 11.37
C ILE A 57 -4.48 10.48 10.44
N MET A 58 -4.02 10.62 9.19
CA MET A 58 -4.06 9.55 8.20
C MET A 58 -2.86 8.61 8.39
N ALA A 59 -3.11 7.48 9.06
CA ALA A 59 -2.09 6.46 9.33
C ALA A 59 -2.32 5.21 8.48
N LEU A 60 -2.48 5.40 7.17
CA LEU A 60 -2.73 4.33 6.20
C LEU A 60 -1.42 3.69 5.73
N GLY A 61 -1.52 2.44 5.25
CA GLY A 61 -0.40 1.78 4.60
C GLY A 61 -0.02 2.44 3.27
N THR A 62 1.23 2.25 2.85
CA THR A 62 1.75 2.76 1.59
C THR A 62 1.52 1.79 0.45
N SER A 63 1.43 2.32 -0.77
CA SER A 63 1.41 1.58 -2.02
C SER A 63 2.60 1.97 -2.88
N PRO A 64 3.08 1.10 -3.79
CA PRO A 64 4.12 1.47 -4.74
C PRO A 64 3.75 2.72 -5.54
N ASN A 65 4.73 3.60 -5.76
CA ASN A 65 4.50 4.83 -6.52
C ASN A 65 4.13 4.49 -7.98
N PRO A 66 2.92 4.85 -8.46
CA PRO A 66 2.49 4.53 -9.81
C PRO A 66 3.31 5.24 -10.90
N LEU A 67 4.00 6.32 -10.54
CA LEU A 67 4.82 7.09 -11.48
C LEU A 67 5.94 6.22 -12.07
N ILE A 68 6.60 5.40 -11.27
CA ILE A 68 7.72 4.55 -11.72
C ILE A 68 7.28 3.66 -12.89
N ARG A 69 6.18 2.93 -12.73
CA ARG A 69 5.67 2.02 -13.78
C ARG A 69 5.14 2.77 -15.01
N SER A 70 4.53 3.95 -14.81
CA SER A 70 3.91 4.70 -15.90
C SER A 70 4.92 5.43 -16.78
N THR A 71 6.11 5.76 -16.24
CA THR A 71 7.16 6.50 -16.95
C THR A 71 8.31 5.61 -17.43
N THR A 72 8.35 4.33 -17.04
CA THR A 72 9.45 3.43 -17.37
C THR A 72 8.94 2.21 -18.15
N PRO A 73 8.93 2.26 -19.47
CA PRO A 73 8.55 1.12 -20.30
C PRO A 73 9.41 -0.12 -20.03
N GLY A 74 8.80 -1.30 -20.01
CA GLY A 74 9.48 -2.58 -19.79
C GLY A 74 9.67 -2.96 -18.32
N LEU A 75 9.13 -2.17 -17.38
CA LEU A 75 8.99 -2.57 -15.98
C LEU A 75 7.59 -3.15 -15.75
N ASP A 76 7.49 -4.46 -15.60
CA ASP A 76 6.23 -5.12 -15.27
C ASP A 76 5.94 -5.06 -13.77
N THR A 77 4.64 -4.99 -13.46
CA THR A 77 4.15 -4.96 -12.08
C THR A 77 3.04 -5.98 -11.87
N ASN A 78 2.92 -6.47 -10.65
CA ASN A 78 1.81 -7.32 -10.25
C ASN A 78 0.52 -6.48 -10.05
N ARG A 79 -0.59 -7.16 -9.70
CA ARG A 79 -1.89 -6.51 -9.45
C ARG A 79 -1.87 -5.46 -8.33
N LYS A 80 -0.90 -5.53 -7.41
CA LYS A 80 -0.72 -4.56 -6.32
C LYS A 80 0.17 -3.38 -6.71
N GLY A 81 0.73 -3.37 -7.93
CA GLY A 81 1.64 -2.35 -8.42
C GLY A 81 3.10 -2.55 -8.00
N CYS A 82 3.44 -3.66 -7.35
CA CYS A 82 4.82 -4.00 -7.01
C CYS A 82 5.55 -4.52 -8.25
N LEU A 83 6.84 -4.21 -8.37
CA LEU A 83 7.70 -4.66 -9.46
C LEU A 83 7.86 -6.19 -9.44
N ILE A 84 7.85 -6.80 -10.62
CA ILE A 84 8.14 -8.22 -10.80
C ILE A 84 9.63 -8.37 -10.98
N VAL A 85 10.25 -9.25 -10.19
CA VAL A 85 11.67 -9.60 -10.27
C VAL A 85 11.85 -11.11 -10.36
N ASP A 86 12.99 -11.54 -10.89
CA ASP A 86 13.41 -12.93 -10.88
C ASP A 86 14.09 -13.33 -9.55
N GLU A 87 14.65 -14.54 -9.50
CA GLU A 87 15.35 -15.06 -8.32
C GLU A 87 16.62 -14.27 -7.94
N ASN A 88 17.12 -13.43 -8.84
CA ASN A 88 18.30 -12.56 -8.64
C ASN A 88 17.92 -11.09 -8.44
N GLU A 89 16.67 -10.79 -8.07
CA GLU A 89 16.15 -9.43 -7.89
C GLU A 89 16.23 -8.57 -9.17
N MET A 90 16.46 -9.16 -10.36
CA MET A 90 16.45 -8.43 -11.62
C MET A 90 15.00 -8.29 -12.10
N THR A 91 14.63 -7.08 -12.50
CA THR A 91 13.29 -6.77 -13.02
C THR A 91 13.12 -7.34 -14.44
N THR A 92 11.93 -7.20 -15.01
CA THR A 92 11.68 -7.53 -16.43
C THR A 92 12.50 -6.67 -17.40
N ARG A 93 13.09 -5.56 -16.92
CA ARG A 93 14.01 -4.74 -17.69
C ARG A 93 15.45 -5.12 -17.38
N ASN A 94 16.19 -5.49 -18.44
CA ASN A 94 17.60 -5.93 -18.31
C ASN A 94 18.49 -4.91 -17.60
N ALA A 95 19.36 -5.37 -16.71
CA ALA A 95 20.28 -4.59 -15.88
C ALA A 95 19.58 -3.60 -14.91
N VAL A 96 18.29 -3.81 -14.62
CA VAL A 96 17.54 -3.05 -13.61
C VAL A 96 17.12 -4.01 -12.51
N PHE A 97 17.51 -3.69 -11.27
CA PHE A 97 17.27 -4.51 -10.08
C PHE A 97 16.34 -3.80 -9.13
N ALA A 98 15.55 -4.54 -8.39
CA ALA A 98 14.66 -4.00 -7.38
C ALA A 98 14.52 -4.96 -6.19
N GLY A 99 14.30 -4.39 -5.00
CA GLY A 99 14.10 -5.16 -3.77
C GLY A 99 13.30 -4.37 -2.74
N GLY A 100 13.01 -5.02 -1.62
CA GLY A 100 12.23 -4.43 -0.53
C GLY A 100 10.76 -4.20 -0.88
N ASP A 101 10.16 -3.18 -0.30
CA ASP A 101 8.72 -2.89 -0.42
C ASP A 101 8.27 -2.61 -1.85
N ALA A 102 9.18 -2.19 -2.73
CA ALA A 102 8.89 -2.02 -4.16
C ALA A 102 8.53 -3.34 -4.86
N VAL A 103 8.99 -4.47 -4.34
CA VAL A 103 8.77 -5.83 -4.86
C VAL A 103 7.75 -6.60 -4.04
N THR A 104 7.89 -6.61 -2.72
CA THR A 104 7.07 -7.43 -1.83
C THR A 104 5.79 -6.73 -1.35
N GLY A 105 5.72 -5.42 -1.50
CA GLY A 105 4.74 -4.56 -0.83
C GLY A 105 5.21 -4.21 0.58
N ALA A 106 4.49 -3.30 1.25
CA ALA A 106 4.83 -2.84 2.58
C ALA A 106 4.91 -4.02 3.57
N ALA A 107 6.09 -4.19 4.17
CA ALA A 107 6.43 -5.26 5.08
C ALA A 107 7.29 -4.74 6.24
N THR A 108 8.19 -5.57 6.79
CA THR A 108 9.09 -5.17 7.85
C THR A 108 10.42 -4.62 7.31
N VAL A 109 11.06 -3.73 8.07
CA VAL A 109 12.39 -3.19 7.76
C VAL A 109 13.41 -4.31 7.53
N ILE A 110 13.36 -5.38 8.33
CA ILE A 110 14.26 -6.53 8.21
C ILE A 110 14.14 -7.20 6.84
N LEU A 111 12.93 -7.40 6.35
CA LEU A 111 12.69 -8.00 5.03
C LEU A 111 13.16 -7.08 3.91
N ALA A 112 12.90 -5.76 4.02
CA ALA A 112 13.35 -4.78 3.05
C ALA A 112 14.88 -4.71 2.96
N MET A 113 15.57 -4.74 4.10
CA MET A 113 17.05 -4.79 4.17
C MET A 113 17.59 -6.09 3.59
N GLY A 114 16.95 -7.23 3.88
CA GLY A 114 17.34 -8.54 3.32
C GLY A 114 17.28 -8.55 1.80
N ALA A 115 16.19 -8.05 1.23
CA ALA A 115 16.03 -7.91 -0.23
C ALA A 115 17.06 -6.94 -0.84
N GLY A 116 17.37 -5.83 -0.15
CA GLY A 116 18.41 -4.90 -0.59
C GLY A 116 19.79 -5.54 -0.67
N LYS A 117 20.18 -6.34 0.34
CA LYS A 117 21.45 -7.09 0.32
C LYS A 117 21.50 -8.10 -0.82
N LYS A 118 20.43 -8.87 -1.00
CA LYS A 118 20.34 -9.85 -2.10
C LYS A 118 20.45 -9.17 -3.47
N GLY A 119 19.79 -8.02 -3.65
CA GLY A 119 19.92 -7.21 -4.86
C GLY A 119 21.33 -6.70 -5.09
N ALA A 120 22.05 -6.26 -4.04
CA ALA A 120 23.45 -5.81 -4.13
C ALA A 120 24.38 -6.96 -4.56
N ASP A 121 24.22 -8.15 -3.99
CA ASP A 121 25.01 -9.35 -4.37
C ASP A 121 24.72 -9.73 -5.84
N ALA A 122 23.49 -9.64 -6.27
CA ALA A 122 23.08 -9.93 -7.65
C ALA A 122 23.65 -8.91 -8.65
N ILE A 123 23.67 -7.62 -8.31
CA ILE A 123 24.31 -6.57 -9.12
C ILE A 123 25.81 -6.82 -9.24
N ASP A 124 26.49 -7.11 -8.12
CA ASP A 124 27.93 -7.41 -8.12
C ASP A 124 28.25 -8.61 -9.01
N ALA A 125 27.46 -9.68 -8.91
CA ALA A 125 27.59 -10.87 -9.78
C ALA A 125 27.32 -10.56 -11.27
N PHE A 126 26.37 -9.66 -11.56
CA PHE A 126 26.06 -9.23 -12.92
C PHE A 126 27.19 -8.42 -13.54
N LEU A 127 27.83 -7.54 -12.79
CA LEU A 127 28.93 -6.69 -13.25
C LEU A 127 30.26 -7.42 -13.42
N LYS A 128 30.41 -8.58 -12.80
CA LYS A 128 31.61 -9.43 -12.90
C LYS A 128 31.59 -10.44 -14.07
N LYS A 129 30.50 -10.48 -14.81
CA LYS A 129 30.36 -11.28 -16.02
C LYS A 129 30.98 -10.57 -17.23
#